data_fb007b1c2ac9c8b91a77516d0b2cb4e8
#
_entry.id   fb007b1c2ac9c8b91a77516d0b2cb4e8
#
_cell.length_a   1.000
_cell.length_b   1.000
_cell.length_c   1.000
_cell.angle_alpha   90.00
_cell.angle_beta   90.00
_cell.angle_gamma   90.00
#
_symmetry.space_group_name_H-M   'P 1'
#
loop_
_entity.id
_entity.type
_entity.pdbx_description
1 polymer ?
#
loop_
_entity_poly.entity_id
_entity_poly.type
_entity_poly.pdbx_seq_one_letter_code
_entity_poly.pdbx_strand_id
1 'polypeptide(L)'
;MGKALHAELQKARRRHDLLICLAVPVVVYLWAGAQAPTGADELANAYSALLFALPVLNAILMPIVMALIASRLWDMEVKGSTTKLLYTLQSRRSLFAGKALLGTGEVLLMVTLEMAVSILLGWVQGYTEAFPAGPFVYTGICTLAVDVMLFFSELVLMLIFDNPLPALCVGIVGALIGLFSAFMPPLVSYFVPWGYFVPLSCYEIANWDRATSTVTYGLRPYSWGLLAFTVVLAAALFAAAWRMMRDKEV
;
A
#
# COMPACT_ATOMS: atom_id res chain seq x y z
N MET A 1 -12.21 23.50 6.67
CA MET A 1 -11.49 22.40 6.01
C MET A 1 -10.45 22.89 4.99
N GLY A 2 -10.76 23.77 4.03
CA GLY A 2 -9.80 24.19 3.00
C GLY A 2 -8.49 24.78 3.52
N LYS A 3 -8.52 25.63 4.53
CA LYS A 3 -7.31 26.23 5.13
C LYS A 3 -6.42 25.19 5.83
N ALA A 4 -7.01 24.19 6.51
CA ALA A 4 -6.27 23.12 7.17
C ALA A 4 -5.57 22.21 6.14
N LEU A 5 -6.27 21.81 5.07
CA LEU A 5 -5.70 21.01 3.99
C LEU A 5 -4.58 21.77 3.28
N HIS A 6 -4.76 23.08 3.01
CA HIS A 6 -3.72 23.90 2.39
C HIS A 6 -2.46 23.98 3.26
N ALA A 7 -2.61 24.13 4.57
CA ALA A 7 -1.47 24.11 5.49
C ALA A 7 -0.75 22.75 5.49
N GLU A 8 -1.49 21.63 5.48
CA GLU A 8 -0.90 20.29 5.41
C GLU A 8 -0.18 20.03 4.07
N LEU A 9 -0.72 20.50 2.95
CA LEU A 9 -0.05 20.43 1.64
C LEU A 9 1.26 21.24 1.61
N GLN A 10 1.30 22.43 2.24
CA GLN A 10 2.54 23.20 2.37
C GLN A 10 3.60 22.47 3.21
N LYS A 11 3.17 21.78 4.27
CA LYS A 11 4.06 20.94 5.09
C LYS A 11 4.57 19.74 4.29
N ALA A 12 3.71 19.04 3.55
CA ALA A 12 4.05 17.90 2.70
C ALA A 12 5.14 18.27 1.66
N ARG A 13 5.00 19.44 1.03
CA ARG A 13 6.00 19.95 0.08
C ARG A 13 7.38 20.14 0.72
N ARG A 14 7.45 20.62 1.97
CA ARG A 14 8.72 20.80 2.70
C ARG A 14 9.31 19.48 3.19
N ARG A 15 8.49 18.46 3.40
CA ARG A 15 8.92 17.11 3.83
C ARG A 15 9.39 16.24 2.68
N HIS A 16 9.23 16.69 1.43
CA HIS A 16 9.51 15.89 0.24
C HIS A 16 8.72 14.56 0.20
N ASP A 17 7.46 14.57 0.63
CA ASP A 17 6.61 13.37 0.69
C ASP A 17 6.42 12.74 -0.70
N LEU A 18 6.48 13.55 -1.77
CA LEU A 18 6.49 13.05 -3.16
C LEU A 18 7.63 12.06 -3.45
N LEU A 19 8.79 12.19 -2.79
CA LEU A 19 9.89 11.24 -2.97
C LEU A 19 9.53 9.85 -2.43
N ILE A 20 8.75 9.78 -1.36
CA ILE A 20 8.26 8.51 -0.80
C ILE A 20 7.25 7.89 -1.76
N CYS A 21 6.32 8.69 -2.30
CA CYS A 21 5.35 8.20 -3.28
C CYS A 21 6.01 7.69 -4.56
N LEU A 22 7.18 8.21 -4.94
CA LEU A 22 7.95 7.75 -6.09
C LEU A 22 8.82 6.52 -5.79
N ALA A 23 9.16 6.27 -4.52
CA ALA A 23 10.09 5.19 -4.16
C ALA A 23 9.55 3.81 -4.58
N VAL A 24 8.28 3.51 -4.30
CA VAL A 24 7.68 2.21 -4.63
C VAL A 24 7.61 1.99 -6.15
N PRO A 25 7.03 2.90 -6.96
CA PRO A 25 7.04 2.75 -8.42
C PRO A 25 8.44 2.57 -9.02
N VAL A 26 9.45 3.27 -8.47
CA VAL A 26 10.84 3.13 -8.92
C VAL A 26 11.38 1.74 -8.57
N VAL A 27 11.13 1.24 -7.36
CA VAL A 27 11.53 -0.13 -6.97
C VAL A 27 10.85 -1.16 -7.85
N VAL A 28 9.55 -1.03 -8.13
CA VAL A 28 8.80 -1.91 -9.03
C VAL A 28 9.41 -1.89 -10.43
N TYR A 29 9.73 -0.69 -10.97
CA TYR A 29 10.35 -0.55 -12.28
C TYR A 29 11.72 -1.24 -12.35
N LEU A 30 12.57 -1.03 -11.37
CA LEU A 30 13.91 -1.62 -11.32
C LEU A 30 13.87 -3.12 -11.12
N TRP A 31 12.97 -3.59 -10.24
CA TRP A 31 12.80 -5.01 -9.98
C TRP A 31 12.27 -5.77 -11.20
N ALA A 32 11.21 -5.27 -11.84
CA ALA A 32 10.65 -5.86 -13.04
C ALA A 32 11.60 -5.73 -14.24
N GLY A 33 12.39 -4.63 -14.30
CA GLY A 33 13.44 -4.46 -15.31
C GLY A 33 14.56 -5.49 -15.18
N ALA A 34 14.93 -5.85 -13.95
CA ALA A 34 15.94 -6.91 -13.70
C ALA A 34 15.45 -8.33 -14.05
N GLN A 35 14.13 -8.51 -14.14
CA GLN A 35 13.47 -9.77 -14.50
C GLN A 35 12.79 -9.68 -15.88
N ALA A 36 13.33 -8.84 -16.76
CA ALA A 36 12.76 -8.64 -18.09
C ALA A 36 12.67 -9.99 -18.85
N PRO A 37 11.50 -10.29 -19.44
CA PRO A 37 11.29 -11.54 -20.19
C PRO A 37 12.21 -11.57 -21.41
N THR A 38 12.84 -12.71 -21.65
CA THR A 38 13.80 -12.91 -22.75
C THR A 38 13.29 -13.83 -23.83
N GLY A 39 12.33 -14.70 -23.51
CA GLY A 39 11.74 -15.67 -24.43
C GLY A 39 10.38 -15.24 -24.98
N ALA A 40 10.00 -15.74 -26.15
CA ALA A 40 8.68 -15.48 -26.74
C ALA A 40 7.53 -15.97 -25.84
N ASP A 41 7.70 -17.10 -25.16
CA ASP A 41 6.73 -17.68 -24.24
C ASP A 41 6.59 -16.83 -22.97
N GLU A 42 7.70 -16.26 -22.49
CA GLU A 42 7.70 -15.34 -21.34
C GLU A 42 6.99 -14.02 -21.71
N LEU A 43 7.24 -13.47 -22.89
CA LEU A 43 6.57 -12.26 -23.39
C LEU A 43 5.06 -12.46 -23.56
N ALA A 44 4.63 -13.67 -23.92
CA ALA A 44 3.21 -14.02 -24.08
C ALA A 44 2.47 -14.18 -22.75
N ASN A 45 3.17 -14.24 -21.60
CA ASN A 45 2.61 -14.35 -20.26
C ASN A 45 3.12 -13.24 -19.32
N ALA A 46 3.69 -12.17 -19.84
CA ALA A 46 4.44 -11.19 -19.07
C ALA A 46 3.55 -10.31 -18.16
N TYR A 47 2.35 -9.91 -18.60
CA TYR A 47 1.41 -9.21 -17.75
C TYR A 47 0.88 -10.10 -16.62
N SER A 48 0.58 -11.35 -16.92
CA SER A 48 0.14 -12.34 -15.94
C SER A 48 1.23 -12.59 -14.88
N ALA A 49 2.48 -12.71 -15.31
CA ALA A 49 3.65 -12.83 -14.43
C ALA A 49 3.81 -11.58 -13.53
N LEU A 50 3.72 -10.39 -14.10
CA LEU A 50 3.83 -9.14 -13.38
C LEU A 50 2.72 -9.00 -12.34
N LEU A 51 1.46 -9.23 -12.72
CA LEU A 51 0.31 -9.13 -11.81
C LEU A 51 0.26 -10.24 -10.76
N PHE A 52 0.93 -11.37 -10.97
CA PHE A 52 1.17 -12.39 -9.95
C PHE A 52 2.23 -11.93 -8.94
N ALA A 53 3.30 -11.30 -9.40
CA ALA A 53 4.44 -10.95 -8.57
C ALA A 53 4.25 -9.64 -7.78
N LEU A 54 3.50 -8.65 -8.33
CA LEU A 54 3.23 -7.37 -7.66
C LEU A 54 2.64 -7.54 -6.25
N PRO A 55 1.62 -8.37 -5.99
CA PRO A 55 1.08 -8.58 -4.65
C PRO A 55 2.13 -9.07 -3.63
N VAL A 56 3.07 -9.92 -4.05
CA VAL A 56 4.16 -10.39 -3.18
C VAL A 56 5.14 -9.26 -2.87
N LEU A 57 5.50 -8.47 -3.87
CA LEU A 57 6.37 -7.30 -3.70
C LEU A 57 5.71 -6.26 -2.79
N ASN A 58 4.42 -6.01 -2.97
CA ASN A 58 3.64 -5.09 -2.16
C ASN A 58 3.52 -5.56 -0.70
N ALA A 59 3.40 -6.86 -0.44
CA ALA A 59 3.41 -7.39 0.92
C ALA A 59 4.72 -7.10 1.68
N ILE A 60 5.83 -6.90 0.95
CA ILE A 60 7.13 -6.53 1.53
C ILE A 60 7.27 -5.01 1.69
N LEU A 61 6.92 -4.25 0.66
CA LEU A 61 7.22 -2.82 0.60
C LEU A 61 6.16 -1.97 1.30
N MET A 62 4.88 -2.25 1.05
CA MET A 62 3.77 -1.37 1.45
C MET A 62 3.61 -1.21 2.95
N PRO A 63 3.72 -2.24 3.81
CA PRO A 63 3.59 -2.05 5.25
C PRO A 63 4.64 -1.06 5.80
N ILE A 64 5.88 -1.12 5.29
CA ILE A 64 6.97 -0.23 5.70
C ILE A 64 6.68 1.20 5.22
N VAL A 65 6.23 1.35 3.97
CA VAL A 65 5.94 2.66 3.39
C VAL A 65 4.73 3.31 4.05
N MET A 66 3.68 2.53 4.38
CA MET A 66 2.50 3.05 5.10
C MET A 66 2.88 3.53 6.51
N ALA A 67 3.74 2.78 7.22
CA ALA A 67 4.28 3.20 8.51
C ALA A 67 5.10 4.49 8.39
N LEU A 68 5.90 4.61 7.32
CA LEU A 68 6.68 5.82 7.04
C LEU A 68 5.79 7.03 6.76
N ILE A 69 4.76 6.90 5.91
CA ILE A 69 3.81 7.97 5.60
C ILE A 69 3.08 8.40 6.89
N ALA A 70 2.51 7.45 7.64
CA ALA A 70 1.80 7.74 8.88
C ALA A 70 2.69 8.45 9.92
N SER A 71 3.94 7.97 10.09
CA SER A 71 4.90 8.56 11.03
C SER A 71 5.25 9.98 10.64
N ARG A 72 5.52 10.27 9.38
CA ARG A 72 5.89 11.61 8.90
C ARG A 72 4.74 12.62 9.02
N LEU A 73 3.52 12.18 8.82
CA LEU A 73 2.34 13.03 8.99
C LEU A 73 2.13 13.48 10.44
N TRP A 74 2.56 12.66 11.40
CA TRP A 74 2.32 12.93 12.82
C TRP A 74 3.54 13.47 13.57
N ASP A 75 4.73 12.95 13.29
CA ASP A 75 5.98 13.24 14.01
C ASP A 75 6.37 14.73 14.02
N MET A 76 6.05 15.48 12.97
CA MET A 76 6.38 16.90 12.90
C MET A 76 5.71 17.72 14.02
N GLU A 77 4.53 17.34 14.44
CA GLU A 77 3.77 18.04 15.48
C GLU A 77 4.23 17.62 16.88
N VAL A 78 4.60 16.34 17.02
CA VAL A 78 5.15 15.80 18.27
C VAL A 78 6.53 16.40 18.53
N LYS A 79 7.45 16.34 17.56
CA LYS A 79 8.83 16.89 17.71
C LYS A 79 8.84 18.42 17.87
N GLY A 80 7.94 19.12 17.20
CA GLY A 80 7.83 20.58 17.30
C GLY A 80 7.19 21.07 18.59
N SER A 81 6.67 20.18 19.45
CA SER A 81 5.84 20.53 20.63
C SER A 81 4.70 21.47 20.28
N THR A 82 4.25 21.44 19.02
CA THR A 82 3.26 22.37 18.47
C THR A 82 1.83 21.90 18.63
N THR A 83 1.63 20.66 19.12
CA THR A 83 0.31 20.04 19.29
C THR A 83 -0.64 20.92 20.14
N LYS A 84 -0.16 21.43 21.26
CA LYS A 84 -0.96 22.34 22.12
C LYS A 84 -1.34 23.62 21.39
N LEU A 85 -0.40 24.23 20.69
CA LEU A 85 -0.65 25.45 19.92
C LEU A 85 -1.63 25.20 18.75
N LEU A 86 -1.49 24.07 18.05
CA LEU A 86 -2.39 23.70 16.95
C LEU A 86 -3.83 23.50 17.45
N TYR A 87 -4.01 22.92 18.63
CA TYR A 87 -5.34 22.74 19.22
C TYR A 87 -6.02 24.04 19.66
N THR A 88 -5.26 25.10 19.89
CA THR A 88 -5.83 26.44 20.13
C THR A 88 -6.22 27.13 18.82
N LEU A 89 -5.54 26.83 17.71
CA LEU A 89 -5.74 27.48 16.41
C LEU A 89 -6.75 26.74 15.51
N GLN A 90 -6.86 25.42 15.67
CA GLN A 90 -7.71 24.57 14.83
C GLN A 90 -8.44 23.51 15.65
N SER A 91 -9.65 23.15 15.22
CA SER A 91 -10.35 22.03 15.85
C SER A 91 -9.62 20.71 15.54
N ARG A 92 -9.53 19.83 16.53
CA ARG A 92 -8.90 18.49 16.40
C ARG A 92 -9.47 17.71 15.24
N ARG A 93 -10.78 17.81 14.99
CA ARG A 93 -11.45 17.16 13.86
C ARG A 93 -10.93 17.67 12.52
N SER A 94 -10.73 18.97 12.37
CA SER A 94 -10.21 19.57 11.12
C SER A 94 -8.75 19.17 10.88
N LEU A 95 -7.94 19.11 11.93
CA LEU A 95 -6.54 18.68 11.86
C LEU A 95 -6.43 17.22 11.43
N PHE A 96 -7.17 16.32 12.11
CA PHE A 96 -7.17 14.90 11.76
C PHE A 96 -7.69 14.66 10.34
N ALA A 97 -8.82 15.28 9.96
CA ALA A 97 -9.36 15.15 8.61
C ALA A 97 -8.38 15.62 7.54
N GLY A 98 -7.64 16.71 7.79
CA GLY A 98 -6.60 17.22 6.90
C GLY A 98 -5.48 16.17 6.69
N LYS A 99 -5.00 15.57 7.78
CA LYS A 99 -3.95 14.53 7.74
C LYS A 99 -4.43 13.24 7.08
N ALA A 100 -5.61 12.76 7.44
CA ALA A 100 -6.19 11.56 6.86
C ALA A 100 -6.41 11.72 5.35
N LEU A 101 -6.91 12.89 4.92
CA LEU A 101 -7.12 13.17 3.50
C LEU A 101 -5.79 13.28 2.74
N LEU A 102 -4.79 13.96 3.32
CA LEU A 102 -3.47 14.06 2.70
C LEU A 102 -2.80 12.69 2.58
N GLY A 103 -2.75 11.90 3.67
CA GLY A 103 -2.13 10.57 3.64
C GLY A 103 -2.85 9.62 2.69
N THR A 104 -4.19 9.59 2.68
CA THR A 104 -4.94 8.79 1.69
C THR A 104 -4.66 9.27 0.25
N GLY A 105 -4.49 10.59 0.04
CA GLY A 105 -4.10 11.15 -1.25
C GLY A 105 -2.69 10.72 -1.69
N GLU A 106 -1.73 10.67 -0.76
CA GLU A 106 -0.38 10.15 -1.02
C GLU A 106 -0.41 8.66 -1.38
N VAL A 107 -1.19 7.85 -0.67
CA VAL A 107 -1.41 6.43 -0.98
C VAL A 107 -2.03 6.26 -2.37
N LEU A 108 -3.09 7.00 -2.69
CA LEU A 108 -3.73 6.96 -4.01
C LEU A 108 -2.76 7.34 -5.13
N LEU A 109 -1.96 8.39 -4.93
CA LEU A 109 -0.94 8.81 -5.90
C LEU A 109 0.08 7.69 -6.13
N MET A 110 0.58 7.07 -5.06
CA MET A 110 1.57 6.00 -5.12
C MET A 110 1.05 4.79 -5.88
N VAL A 111 -0.14 4.29 -5.54
CA VAL A 111 -0.76 3.16 -6.25
C VAL A 111 -1.03 3.50 -7.72
N THR A 112 -1.49 4.73 -8.01
CA THR A 112 -1.70 5.17 -9.39
C THR A 112 -0.39 5.16 -10.19
N LEU A 113 0.70 5.63 -9.59
CA LEU A 113 2.03 5.62 -10.22
C LEU A 113 2.56 4.19 -10.41
N GLU A 114 2.35 3.29 -9.44
CA GLU A 114 2.71 1.88 -9.55
C GLU A 114 1.98 1.20 -10.72
N MET A 115 0.67 1.43 -10.83
CA MET A 115 -0.12 0.91 -11.96
C MET A 115 0.33 1.52 -13.30
N ALA A 116 0.63 2.82 -13.33
CA ALA A 116 1.16 3.48 -14.54
C ALA A 116 2.52 2.90 -14.96
N VAL A 117 3.41 2.65 -14.01
CA VAL A 117 4.72 2.01 -14.26
C VAL A 117 4.54 0.58 -14.80
N SER A 118 3.56 -0.17 -14.30
CA SER A 118 3.26 -1.52 -14.78
C SER A 118 2.81 -1.53 -16.25
N ILE A 119 2.04 -0.53 -16.69
CA ILE A 119 1.69 -0.34 -18.11
C ILE A 119 2.92 0.07 -18.92
N LEU A 120 3.72 1.00 -18.40
CA LEU A 120 4.95 1.46 -19.06
C LEU A 120 5.94 0.32 -19.29
N LEU A 121 6.09 -0.58 -18.31
CA LEU A 121 6.93 -1.77 -18.43
C LEU A 121 6.49 -2.67 -19.59
N GLY A 122 5.18 -2.92 -19.72
CA GLY A 122 4.66 -3.70 -20.82
C GLY A 122 4.99 -3.10 -22.19
N TRP A 123 4.94 -1.78 -22.29
CA TRP A 123 5.30 -1.08 -23.52
C TRP A 123 6.81 -1.07 -23.79
N VAL A 124 7.62 -0.78 -22.78
CA VAL A 124 9.10 -0.69 -22.91
C VAL A 124 9.73 -2.07 -23.17
N GLN A 125 9.24 -3.11 -22.51
CA GLN A 125 9.75 -4.47 -22.62
C GLN A 125 9.09 -5.27 -23.76
N GLY A 126 8.11 -4.69 -24.45
CA GLY A 126 7.48 -5.28 -25.63
C GLY A 126 6.65 -6.53 -25.32
N TYR A 127 5.85 -6.49 -24.24
CA TYR A 127 4.94 -7.60 -23.90
C TYR A 127 4.00 -7.92 -25.05
N THR A 128 3.89 -9.19 -25.41
CA THR A 128 3.02 -9.66 -26.50
C THR A 128 1.68 -10.17 -25.98
N GLU A 129 1.56 -10.38 -24.66
CA GLU A 129 0.28 -10.74 -24.02
C GLU A 129 -0.75 -9.62 -24.20
N ALA A 130 -2.01 -10.00 -24.49
CA ALA A 130 -3.11 -9.06 -24.54
C ALA A 130 -3.31 -8.40 -23.15
N PHE A 131 -3.42 -7.07 -23.10
CA PHE A 131 -3.53 -6.35 -21.83
C PHE A 131 -4.76 -6.80 -21.02
N PRO A 132 -4.56 -7.37 -19.82
CA PRO A 132 -5.64 -7.94 -19.01
C PRO A 132 -6.35 -6.85 -18.19
N ALA A 133 -7.15 -6.01 -18.81
CA ALA A 133 -7.76 -4.83 -18.20
C ALA A 133 -8.55 -5.13 -16.91
N GLY A 134 -9.34 -6.21 -16.89
CA GLY A 134 -10.12 -6.61 -15.71
C GLY A 134 -9.25 -6.96 -14.49
N PRO A 135 -8.34 -7.92 -14.61
CA PRO A 135 -7.36 -8.25 -13.57
C PRO A 135 -6.51 -7.06 -13.13
N PHE A 136 -6.10 -6.21 -14.08
CA PHE A 136 -5.30 -5.03 -13.80
C PHE A 136 -6.03 -4.02 -12.89
N VAL A 137 -7.26 -3.67 -13.24
CA VAL A 137 -8.09 -2.75 -12.42
C VAL A 137 -8.40 -3.36 -11.06
N TYR A 138 -8.71 -4.66 -11.01
CA TYR A 138 -8.95 -5.37 -9.75
C TYR A 138 -7.71 -5.33 -8.84
N THR A 139 -6.52 -5.61 -9.36
CA THR A 139 -5.26 -5.53 -8.60
C THR A 139 -5.04 -4.13 -8.04
N GLY A 140 -5.24 -3.08 -8.84
CA GLY A 140 -5.11 -1.70 -8.37
C GLY A 140 -6.08 -1.35 -7.24
N ILE A 141 -7.35 -1.78 -7.34
CA ILE A 141 -8.35 -1.58 -6.28
C ILE A 141 -7.96 -2.34 -5.00
N CYS A 142 -7.51 -3.59 -5.13
CA CYS A 142 -7.07 -4.39 -3.97
C CYS A 142 -5.85 -3.78 -3.29
N THR A 143 -4.84 -3.37 -4.05
CA THR A 143 -3.64 -2.70 -3.53
C THR A 143 -4.04 -1.44 -2.77
N LEU A 144 -4.87 -0.57 -3.38
CA LEU A 144 -5.34 0.65 -2.72
C LEU A 144 -6.11 0.36 -1.42
N ALA A 145 -6.99 -0.64 -1.42
CA ALA A 145 -7.78 -0.99 -0.23
C ALA A 145 -6.89 -1.49 0.93
N VAL A 146 -5.90 -2.33 0.63
CA VAL A 146 -4.94 -2.84 1.63
C VAL A 146 -4.05 -1.72 2.14
N ASP A 147 -3.52 -0.86 1.26
CA ASP A 147 -2.66 0.25 1.65
C ASP A 147 -3.37 1.27 2.53
N VAL A 148 -4.62 1.62 2.20
CA VAL A 148 -5.43 2.52 3.04
C VAL A 148 -5.71 1.88 4.40
N MET A 149 -5.99 0.60 4.46
CA MET A 149 -6.16 -0.14 5.72
C MET A 149 -4.88 -0.10 6.56
N LEU A 150 -3.71 -0.41 5.95
CA LEU A 150 -2.41 -0.36 6.62
C LEU A 150 -2.08 1.06 7.08
N PHE A 151 -2.27 2.06 6.24
CA PHE A 151 -2.06 3.46 6.61
C PHE A 151 -2.84 3.86 7.86
N PHE A 152 -4.14 3.52 7.95
CA PHE A 152 -4.93 3.83 9.13
C PHE A 152 -4.53 2.99 10.35
N SER A 153 -4.05 1.75 10.18
CA SER A 153 -3.53 0.97 11.29
C SER A 153 -2.28 1.62 11.90
N GLU A 154 -1.35 2.07 11.07
CA GLU A 154 -0.14 2.75 11.51
C GLU A 154 -0.45 4.14 12.12
N LEU A 155 -1.46 4.83 11.58
CA LEU A 155 -1.91 6.10 12.14
C LEU A 155 -2.51 5.91 13.55
N VAL A 156 -3.25 4.82 13.80
CA VAL A 156 -3.73 4.46 15.15
C VAL A 156 -2.56 4.24 16.10
N LEU A 157 -1.51 3.54 15.67
CA LEU A 157 -0.31 3.32 16.48
C LEU A 157 0.40 4.65 16.81
N MET A 158 0.49 5.57 15.86
CA MET A 158 1.05 6.90 16.09
C MET A 158 0.22 7.71 17.11
N LEU A 159 -1.10 7.52 17.15
CA LEU A 159 -1.96 8.19 18.13
C LEU A 159 -1.85 7.59 19.54
N ILE A 160 -1.53 6.29 19.66
CA ILE A 160 -1.34 5.60 20.93
C ILE A 160 0.00 5.97 21.56
N PHE A 161 1.07 5.92 20.80
CA PHE A 161 2.43 5.95 21.35
C PHE A 161 3.10 7.33 21.31
N ASP A 162 2.58 8.29 20.55
CA ASP A 162 3.22 9.61 20.30
C ASP A 162 4.70 9.51 19.87
N ASN A 163 5.08 8.38 19.29
CA ASN A 163 6.44 8.04 18.88
C ASN A 163 6.39 7.26 17.55
N PRO A 164 7.22 7.61 16.56
CA PRO A 164 7.23 6.91 15.27
C PRO A 164 7.81 5.48 15.34
N LEU A 165 8.65 5.16 16.36
CA LEU A 165 9.33 3.87 16.43
C LEU A 165 8.38 2.67 16.48
N PRO A 166 7.31 2.62 17.31
CA PRO A 166 6.40 1.50 17.34
C PRO A 166 5.70 1.26 15.99
N ALA A 167 5.25 2.31 15.31
CA ALA A 167 4.63 2.20 13.99
C ALA A 167 5.63 1.64 12.96
N LEU A 168 6.86 2.16 12.91
CA LEU A 168 7.90 1.65 12.00
C LEU A 168 8.27 0.19 12.32
N CYS A 169 8.38 -0.18 13.59
CA CYS A 169 8.64 -1.57 13.98
C CYS A 169 7.51 -2.51 13.56
N VAL A 170 6.26 -2.10 13.75
CA VAL A 170 5.09 -2.88 13.33
C VAL A 170 5.05 -2.99 11.81
N GLY A 171 5.33 -1.93 11.06
CA GLY A 171 5.43 -1.96 9.60
C GLY A 171 6.48 -2.95 9.10
N ILE A 172 7.70 -2.93 9.69
CA ILE A 172 8.79 -3.85 9.30
C ILE A 172 8.46 -5.30 9.67
N VAL A 173 8.03 -5.55 10.90
CA VAL A 173 7.64 -6.90 11.36
C VAL A 173 6.42 -7.39 10.57
N GLY A 174 5.46 -6.51 10.34
CA GLY A 174 4.27 -6.77 9.52
C GLY A 174 4.63 -7.17 8.08
N ALA A 175 5.60 -6.51 7.46
CA ALA A 175 6.10 -6.86 6.13
C ALA A 175 6.68 -8.28 6.10
N LEU A 176 7.48 -8.65 7.10
CA LEU A 176 8.04 -10.00 7.20
C LEU A 176 6.93 -11.05 7.40
N ILE A 177 6.00 -10.81 8.33
CA ILE A 177 4.89 -11.72 8.59
C ILE A 177 3.97 -11.80 7.35
N GLY A 178 3.72 -10.68 6.68
CA GLY A 178 2.94 -10.60 5.46
C GLY A 178 3.55 -11.43 4.33
N LEU A 179 4.86 -11.31 4.13
CA LEU A 179 5.58 -12.12 3.15
C LEU A 179 5.47 -13.61 3.45
N PHE A 180 5.74 -14.02 4.70
CA PHE A 180 5.66 -15.43 5.08
C PHE A 180 4.23 -15.99 5.00
N SER A 181 3.21 -15.16 5.22
CA SER A 181 1.81 -15.58 5.08
C SER A 181 1.45 -16.03 3.67
N ALA A 182 2.18 -15.56 2.64
CA ALA A 182 2.00 -15.98 1.26
C ALA A 182 2.28 -17.49 1.04
N PHE A 183 3.11 -18.08 1.88
CA PHE A 183 3.48 -19.50 1.84
C PHE A 183 2.68 -20.38 2.80
N MET A 184 1.77 -19.76 3.56
CA MET A 184 0.93 -20.48 4.54
C MET A 184 -0.41 -20.90 3.93
N PRO A 185 -1.12 -21.87 4.57
CA PRO A 185 -2.47 -22.22 4.15
C PRO A 185 -3.39 -21.00 4.12
N PRO A 186 -4.36 -20.93 3.19
CA PRO A 186 -5.25 -19.78 3.02
C PRO A 186 -5.94 -19.31 4.31
N LEU A 187 -6.29 -20.27 5.18
CA LEU A 187 -6.92 -19.95 6.46
C LEU A 187 -6.02 -19.05 7.33
N VAL A 188 -4.71 -19.30 7.36
CA VAL A 188 -3.76 -18.53 8.16
C VAL A 188 -3.52 -17.14 7.52
N SER A 189 -3.42 -17.08 6.19
CA SER A 189 -3.20 -15.83 5.48
C SER A 189 -4.32 -14.81 5.69
N TYR A 190 -5.55 -15.24 5.93
CA TYR A 190 -6.68 -14.37 6.26
C TYR A 190 -6.57 -13.67 7.63
N PHE A 191 -5.75 -14.19 8.55
CA PHE A 191 -5.49 -13.55 9.85
C PHE A 191 -4.30 -12.59 9.84
N VAL A 192 -3.63 -12.43 8.70
CA VAL A 192 -2.44 -11.59 8.56
C VAL A 192 -2.73 -10.38 7.65
N PRO A 193 -3.21 -9.25 8.20
CA PRO A 193 -3.62 -8.09 7.38
C PRO A 193 -2.50 -7.52 6.50
N TRP A 194 -1.25 -7.56 6.96
CA TRP A 194 -0.09 -7.09 6.18
C TRP A 194 0.16 -7.90 4.91
N GLY A 195 -0.31 -9.15 4.85
CA GLY A 195 -0.18 -10.05 3.70
C GLY A 195 -1.38 -10.10 2.77
N TYR A 196 -2.45 -9.32 2.98
CA TYR A 196 -3.70 -9.40 2.21
C TYR A 196 -3.54 -9.18 0.70
N PHE A 197 -2.44 -8.60 0.26
CA PHE A 197 -2.12 -8.48 -1.15
C PHE A 197 -2.13 -9.83 -1.87
N VAL A 198 -1.57 -10.89 -1.25
CA VAL A 198 -1.42 -12.21 -1.87
C VAL A 198 -2.74 -12.97 -1.99
N PRO A 199 -3.58 -13.13 -0.92
CA PRO A 199 -4.88 -13.78 -1.07
C PRO A 199 -5.89 -12.96 -1.91
N LEU A 200 -5.64 -11.67 -2.12
CA LEU A 200 -6.38 -10.82 -3.07
C LEU A 200 -5.83 -10.88 -4.50
N SER A 201 -4.70 -11.57 -4.76
CA SER A 201 -4.17 -11.72 -6.10
C SER A 201 -5.17 -12.44 -7.01
N CYS A 202 -5.27 -11.97 -8.26
CA CYS A 202 -6.10 -12.57 -9.30
C CYS A 202 -5.38 -13.59 -10.17
N TYR A 203 -4.08 -13.81 -9.95
CA TYR A 203 -3.29 -14.81 -10.65
C TYR A 203 -2.68 -15.83 -9.70
N GLU A 204 -2.54 -17.07 -10.18
CA GLU A 204 -1.84 -18.16 -9.52
C GLU A 204 -0.97 -18.91 -10.51
N ILE A 205 -0.01 -19.67 -10.03
CA ILE A 205 0.80 -20.55 -10.88
C ILE A 205 -0.08 -21.75 -11.28
N ALA A 206 -0.44 -21.82 -12.57
CA ALA A 206 -1.24 -22.92 -13.11
C ALA A 206 -0.37 -24.16 -13.42
N ASN A 207 0.81 -23.94 -13.99
CA ASN A 207 1.78 -25.01 -14.27
C ASN A 207 3.19 -24.48 -14.19
N TRP A 208 4.09 -25.31 -13.69
CA TRP A 208 5.53 -25.08 -13.68
C TRP A 208 6.24 -26.24 -14.32
N ASP A 209 6.66 -26.07 -15.56
CA ASP A 209 7.51 -27.04 -16.25
C ASP A 209 8.97 -26.83 -15.84
N ARG A 210 9.48 -27.79 -15.07
CA ARG A 210 10.86 -27.75 -14.56
C ARG A 210 11.90 -28.06 -15.65
N ALA A 211 11.50 -28.74 -16.72
CA ALA A 211 12.43 -29.09 -17.81
C ALA A 211 12.75 -27.87 -18.68
N THR A 212 11.75 -27.03 -18.94
CA THR A 212 11.90 -25.83 -19.77
C THR A 212 12.02 -24.55 -18.89
N SER A 213 11.90 -24.67 -17.56
CA SER A 213 11.83 -23.54 -16.61
C SER A 213 10.72 -22.54 -16.92
N THR A 214 9.68 -22.97 -17.65
CA THR A 214 8.54 -22.10 -18.00
C THR A 214 7.44 -22.18 -16.96
N VAL A 215 6.90 -21.01 -16.58
CA VAL A 215 5.78 -20.88 -15.66
C VAL A 215 4.60 -20.32 -16.43
N THR A 216 3.46 -20.98 -16.31
CA THR A 216 2.20 -20.47 -16.85
C THR A 216 1.28 -20.04 -15.72
N TYR A 217 0.61 -18.89 -15.91
CA TYR A 217 -0.24 -18.30 -14.91
C TYR A 217 -1.71 -18.52 -15.25
N GLY A 218 -2.51 -18.88 -14.25
CA GLY A 218 -3.95 -19.05 -14.36
C GLY A 218 -4.69 -17.92 -13.66
N LEU A 219 -5.87 -17.56 -14.17
CA LEU A 219 -6.76 -16.61 -13.50
C LEU A 219 -7.42 -17.29 -12.30
N ARG A 220 -7.31 -16.65 -11.16
CA ARG A 220 -7.98 -17.01 -9.92
C ARG A 220 -9.27 -16.23 -9.77
N PRO A 221 -10.34 -16.80 -9.19
CA PRO A 221 -11.57 -16.07 -8.88
C PRO A 221 -11.28 -14.86 -7.98
N TYR A 222 -11.91 -13.74 -8.27
CA TYR A 222 -11.76 -12.52 -7.47
C TYR A 222 -12.31 -12.71 -6.05
N SER A 223 -11.51 -12.37 -5.05
CA SER A 223 -11.86 -12.49 -3.63
C SER A 223 -12.65 -11.28 -3.13
N TRP A 224 -13.86 -11.05 -3.68
CA TRP A 224 -14.71 -9.90 -3.31
C TRP A 224 -15.04 -9.84 -1.82
N GLY A 225 -15.19 -11.01 -1.16
CA GLY A 225 -15.46 -11.09 0.28
C GLY A 225 -14.30 -10.55 1.12
N LEU A 226 -13.05 -10.92 0.79
CA LEU A 226 -11.87 -10.41 1.47
C LEU A 226 -11.66 -8.92 1.18
N LEU A 227 -11.90 -8.48 -0.06
CA LEU A 227 -11.82 -7.06 -0.40
C LEU A 227 -12.83 -6.23 0.40
N ALA A 228 -14.08 -6.68 0.49
CA ALA A 228 -15.11 -6.02 1.30
C ALA A 228 -14.71 -5.97 2.79
N PHE A 229 -14.18 -7.07 3.33
CA PHE A 229 -13.66 -7.12 4.69
C PHE A 229 -12.51 -6.11 4.90
N THR A 230 -11.57 -6.02 3.96
CA THR A 230 -10.44 -5.06 4.03
C THR A 230 -10.95 -3.62 4.07
N VAL A 231 -11.93 -3.27 3.23
CA VAL A 231 -12.55 -1.94 3.22
C VAL A 231 -13.28 -1.63 4.53
N VAL A 232 -14.02 -2.60 5.07
CA VAL A 232 -14.71 -2.45 6.38
C VAL A 232 -13.69 -2.27 7.50
N LEU A 233 -12.60 -3.03 7.48
CA LEU A 233 -11.52 -2.91 8.46
C LEU A 233 -10.83 -1.54 8.36
N ALA A 234 -10.55 -1.05 7.15
CA ALA A 234 -10.02 0.30 6.94
C ALA A 234 -10.95 1.38 7.52
N ALA A 235 -12.26 1.27 7.28
CA ALA A 235 -13.26 2.19 7.82
C ALA A 235 -13.33 2.12 9.37
N ALA A 236 -13.22 0.92 9.94
CA ALA A 236 -13.19 0.73 11.40
C ALA A 236 -11.93 1.37 12.03
N LEU A 237 -10.77 1.18 11.41
CA LEU A 237 -9.50 1.79 11.84
C LEU A 237 -9.55 3.32 11.73
N PHE A 238 -10.09 3.85 10.63
CA PHE A 238 -10.34 5.29 10.50
C PHE A 238 -11.24 5.81 11.63
N ALA A 239 -12.36 5.13 11.90
CA ALA A 239 -13.28 5.51 12.96
C ALA A 239 -12.62 5.45 14.36
N ALA A 240 -11.78 4.44 14.60
CA ALA A 240 -11.00 4.32 15.83
C ALA A 240 -10.02 5.50 15.98
N ALA A 241 -9.23 5.78 14.95
CA ALA A 241 -8.30 6.92 14.94
C ALA A 241 -9.02 8.25 15.15
N TRP A 242 -10.18 8.42 14.51
CA TRP A 242 -11.02 9.61 14.67
C TRP A 242 -11.51 9.80 16.10
N ARG A 243 -11.98 8.71 16.77
CA ARG A 243 -12.42 8.74 18.16
C ARG A 243 -11.25 9.06 19.10
N MET A 244 -10.13 8.38 18.94
CA MET A 244 -8.92 8.59 19.75
C MET A 244 -8.46 10.06 19.67
N MET A 245 -8.42 10.61 18.45
CA MET A 245 -8.03 12.00 18.26
C MET A 245 -9.00 12.99 18.93
N ARG A 246 -10.30 12.66 18.94
CA ARG A 246 -11.32 13.50 19.61
C ARG A 246 -11.16 13.50 21.12
N ASP A 247 -10.88 12.34 21.68
CA ASP A 247 -10.89 12.10 23.13
C ASP A 247 -9.49 12.28 23.77
N LYS A 248 -8.44 12.55 22.96
CA LYS A 248 -7.07 12.76 23.44
C LYS A 248 -6.99 14.04 24.30
N GLU A 249 -6.72 13.88 25.60
CA GLU A 249 -6.43 14.97 26.52
C GLU A 249 -4.99 15.46 26.31
N VAL A 250 -4.74 16.78 26.49
CA VAL A 250 -3.45 17.44 26.26
C VAL A 250 -2.96 18.14 27.50
#